data_c79cc7acfd4b199088a78ecfd801ee64
#
_entry.id   c79cc7acfd4b199088a78ecfd801ee64
#
_cell.length_a   1.000
_cell.length_b   1.000
_cell.length_c   1.000
_cell.angle_alpha   90.00
_cell.angle_beta   90.00
_cell.angle_gamma   90.00
#
_symmetry.space_group_name_H-M   'P 1'
#
loop_
_entity.id
_entity.type
_entity.pdbx_description
1 polymer ?
#
loop_
_entity_poly.entity_id
_entity_poly.type
_entity_poly.pdbx_seq_one_letter_code
_entity_poly.pdbx_strand_id
1 'polypeptide(L)'
;LRTKAGLWGAVVRNKATRDEEARVQARALELLDYVGIGHVANEVASSLSYGDQRRLEIARALATGPALLALDEPAAGMNPSETVVLRALIEKIRADGITVLLIEHDMKLVMNMCDRVLVLEYGQVLSYGLPQEVQRDPRVIEAYLGKGAAQDLAQQADSAPNNLSNPSAAESAQP
;
A
#
# COMPACT_ATOMS: atom_id res chain seq x y z
N LEU A 1 -6.00 9.33 -19.65
CA LEU A 1 -5.51 10.12 -20.78
C LEU A 1 -6.70 10.82 -21.44
N ARG A 2 -6.78 12.15 -21.32
CA ARG A 2 -7.88 12.94 -21.92
C ARG A 2 -7.43 13.39 -23.29
N THR A 3 -7.97 12.77 -24.36
CA THR A 3 -7.76 13.21 -25.75
C THR A 3 -8.64 14.43 -26.04
N LYS A 4 -8.08 15.43 -26.72
CA LYS A 4 -8.80 16.63 -27.15
C LYS A 4 -9.21 16.53 -28.65
N ALA A 5 -8.88 15.44 -29.31
CA ALA A 5 -9.20 15.22 -30.71
C ALA A 5 -10.72 15.06 -30.89
N GLY A 6 -11.33 15.97 -31.63
CA GLY A 6 -12.73 15.85 -32.05
C GLY A 6 -12.91 14.74 -33.08
N LEU A 7 -14.15 14.24 -33.27
CA LEU A 7 -14.51 13.18 -34.23
C LEU A 7 -13.93 13.39 -35.64
N TRP A 8 -13.92 14.62 -36.15
CA TRP A 8 -13.35 14.96 -37.46
C TRP A 8 -11.81 14.86 -37.50
N GLY A 9 -11.13 15.22 -36.39
CA GLY A 9 -9.67 15.10 -36.27
C GLY A 9 -9.21 13.65 -36.29
N ALA A 10 -9.98 12.74 -35.66
CA ALA A 10 -9.70 11.32 -35.63
C ALA A 10 -9.85 10.66 -37.02
N VAL A 11 -10.81 11.10 -37.84
CA VAL A 11 -11.05 10.57 -39.18
C VAL A 11 -9.99 11.06 -40.18
N VAL A 12 -9.57 12.33 -40.12
CA VAL A 12 -8.63 12.95 -41.07
C VAL A 12 -7.16 12.71 -40.70
N ARG A 13 -6.87 12.19 -39.49
CA ARG A 13 -5.50 11.93 -38.97
C ARG A 13 -4.51 13.07 -39.30
N ASN A 14 -4.90 14.29 -39.02
CA ASN A 14 -4.07 15.47 -39.26
C ASN A 14 -2.82 15.47 -38.36
N LYS A 15 -1.86 16.39 -38.62
CA LYS A 15 -0.61 16.47 -37.86
C LYS A 15 -0.84 16.61 -36.35
N ALA A 16 -1.82 17.43 -35.94
CA ALA A 16 -2.14 17.64 -34.52
C ALA A 16 -2.63 16.34 -33.83
N THR A 17 -3.43 15.52 -34.52
CA THR A 17 -3.89 14.22 -34.01
C THR A 17 -2.73 13.24 -33.85
N ARG A 18 -1.80 13.19 -34.85
CA ARG A 18 -0.61 12.34 -34.74
C ARG A 18 0.31 12.75 -33.59
N ASP A 19 0.50 14.06 -33.40
CA ASP A 19 1.33 14.58 -32.31
C ASP A 19 0.67 14.30 -30.96
N GLU A 20 -0.66 14.30 -30.88
CA GLU A 20 -1.40 13.90 -29.68
C GLU A 20 -1.29 12.39 -29.41
N GLU A 21 -1.47 11.55 -30.41
CA GLU A 21 -1.29 10.09 -30.31
C GLU A 21 0.12 9.75 -29.83
N ALA A 22 1.16 10.39 -30.40
CA ALA A 22 2.54 10.16 -29.99
C ALA A 22 2.78 10.56 -28.52
N ARG A 23 2.22 11.69 -28.05
CA ARG A 23 2.32 12.10 -26.64
C ARG A 23 1.60 11.13 -25.71
N VAL A 24 0.41 10.66 -26.08
CA VAL A 24 -0.35 9.67 -25.30
C VAL A 24 0.43 8.36 -25.21
N GLN A 25 1.00 7.90 -26.32
CA GLN A 25 1.81 6.69 -26.35
C GLN A 25 3.07 6.82 -25.48
N ALA A 26 3.80 7.94 -25.61
CA ALA A 26 4.97 8.20 -24.79
C ALA A 26 4.61 8.21 -23.29
N ARG A 27 3.53 8.88 -22.92
CA ARG A 27 3.06 8.90 -21.53
C ARG A 27 2.65 7.52 -21.03
N ALA A 28 2.03 6.69 -21.88
CA ALA A 28 1.68 5.33 -21.51
C ALA A 28 2.94 4.49 -21.23
N LEU A 29 3.97 4.58 -22.09
CA LEU A 29 5.24 3.88 -21.89
C LEU A 29 5.95 4.35 -20.61
N GLU A 30 6.02 5.65 -20.35
CA GLU A 30 6.56 6.20 -19.11
C GLU A 30 5.88 5.61 -17.86
N LEU A 31 4.54 5.45 -17.88
CA LEU A 31 3.81 4.88 -16.76
C LEU A 31 4.04 3.38 -16.63
N LEU A 32 4.17 2.65 -17.74
CA LEU A 32 4.53 1.22 -17.70
C LEU A 32 5.94 1.02 -17.11
N ASP A 33 6.89 1.86 -17.51
CA ASP A 33 8.25 1.86 -16.95
C ASP A 33 8.22 2.24 -15.45
N TYR A 34 7.41 3.25 -15.10
CA TYR A 34 7.25 3.69 -13.72
C TYR A 34 6.81 2.58 -12.78
N VAL A 35 5.84 1.74 -13.23
CA VAL A 35 5.35 0.59 -12.45
C VAL A 35 6.18 -0.69 -12.69
N GLY A 36 7.23 -0.62 -13.53
CA GLY A 36 8.18 -1.72 -13.74
C GLY A 36 7.74 -2.82 -14.71
N ILE A 37 6.81 -2.51 -15.63
CA ILE A 37 6.33 -3.45 -16.67
C ILE A 37 6.54 -2.93 -18.10
N GLY A 38 7.44 -1.98 -18.29
CA GLY A 38 7.75 -1.44 -19.64
C GLY A 38 8.22 -2.51 -20.62
N HIS A 39 8.92 -3.53 -20.14
CA HIS A 39 9.44 -4.64 -20.95
C HIS A 39 8.33 -5.50 -21.59
N VAL A 40 7.11 -5.49 -21.07
CA VAL A 40 5.94 -6.21 -21.61
C VAL A 40 4.90 -5.28 -22.24
N ALA A 41 5.29 -4.05 -22.60
CA ALA A 41 4.38 -3.03 -23.17
C ALA A 41 3.64 -3.47 -24.44
N ASN A 42 4.19 -4.42 -25.19
CA ASN A 42 3.59 -4.95 -26.42
C ASN A 42 2.85 -6.28 -26.22
N GLU A 43 2.80 -6.78 -24.99
CA GLU A 43 2.10 -8.02 -24.65
C GLU A 43 0.60 -7.77 -24.47
N VAL A 44 -0.19 -8.82 -24.69
CA VAL A 44 -1.63 -8.76 -24.40
C VAL A 44 -1.83 -8.79 -22.90
N ALA A 45 -2.61 -7.85 -22.34
CA ALA A 45 -2.78 -7.72 -20.89
C ALA A 45 -3.23 -9.01 -20.17
N SER A 46 -4.03 -9.87 -20.85
CA SER A 46 -4.47 -11.16 -20.32
C SER A 46 -3.39 -12.24 -20.27
N SER A 47 -2.25 -12.06 -20.97
CA SER A 47 -1.10 -12.98 -20.93
C SER A 47 -0.07 -12.63 -19.86
N LEU A 48 -0.21 -11.48 -19.23
CA LEU A 48 0.70 -11.03 -18.17
C LEU A 48 0.56 -11.89 -16.91
N SER A 49 1.63 -11.96 -16.11
CA SER A 49 1.55 -12.52 -14.76
C SER A 49 0.54 -11.75 -13.93
N TYR A 50 0.00 -12.38 -12.87
CA TYR A 50 -0.98 -11.72 -12.01
C TYR A 50 -0.41 -10.43 -11.38
N GLY A 51 0.84 -10.46 -10.92
CA GLY A 51 1.53 -9.28 -10.40
C GLY A 51 1.70 -8.16 -11.44
N ASP A 52 1.96 -8.51 -12.71
CA ASP A 52 2.06 -7.52 -13.80
C ASP A 52 0.70 -6.92 -14.14
N GLN A 53 -0.37 -7.73 -14.12
CA GLN A 53 -1.72 -7.23 -14.31
C GLN A 53 -2.09 -6.21 -13.23
N ARG A 54 -1.78 -6.47 -11.95
CA ARG A 54 -2.00 -5.52 -10.85
C ARG A 54 -1.19 -4.23 -11.04
N ARG A 55 0.08 -4.33 -11.46
CA ARG A 55 0.89 -3.15 -11.78
C ARG A 55 0.31 -2.36 -12.96
N LEU A 56 -0.22 -3.03 -13.98
CA LEU A 56 -0.91 -2.39 -15.09
C LEU A 56 -2.18 -1.63 -14.63
N GLU A 57 -2.97 -2.20 -13.71
CA GLU A 57 -4.13 -1.52 -13.12
C GLU A 57 -3.71 -0.24 -12.39
N ILE A 58 -2.62 -0.28 -11.62
CA ILE A 58 -2.06 0.90 -10.96
C ILE A 58 -1.58 1.94 -12.00
N ALA A 59 -0.88 1.52 -13.06
CA ALA A 59 -0.46 2.43 -14.13
C ALA A 59 -1.65 3.14 -14.79
N ARG A 60 -2.74 2.41 -15.04
CA ARG A 60 -3.99 2.99 -15.58
C ARG A 60 -4.62 4.01 -14.65
N ALA A 61 -4.62 3.75 -13.33
CA ALA A 61 -5.12 4.70 -12.35
C ALA A 61 -4.23 5.96 -12.29
N LEU A 62 -2.89 5.79 -12.28
CA LEU A 62 -1.93 6.89 -12.31
C LEU A 62 -2.01 7.76 -13.57
N ALA A 63 -2.44 7.18 -14.71
CA ALA A 63 -2.64 7.91 -15.96
C ALA A 63 -3.70 9.02 -15.86
N THR A 64 -4.59 8.97 -14.87
CA THR A 64 -5.58 10.01 -14.62
C THR A 64 -5.01 11.24 -13.89
N GLY A 65 -3.77 11.17 -13.38
CA GLY A 65 -3.14 12.20 -12.56
C GLY A 65 -3.84 12.39 -11.21
N PRO A 66 -4.05 11.33 -10.42
CA PRO A 66 -4.83 11.42 -9.19
C PRO A 66 -4.03 12.10 -8.07
N ALA A 67 -4.71 12.86 -7.19
CA ALA A 67 -4.16 13.30 -5.91
C ALA A 67 -4.30 12.21 -4.83
N LEU A 68 -5.27 11.31 -5.00
CA LEU A 68 -5.53 10.17 -4.11
C LEU A 68 -5.73 8.91 -4.95
N LEU A 69 -5.01 7.85 -4.62
CA LEU A 69 -5.11 6.52 -5.21
C LEU A 69 -5.72 5.56 -4.19
N ALA A 70 -6.88 5.00 -4.50
CA ALA A 70 -7.51 3.96 -3.68
C ALA A 70 -7.17 2.58 -4.26
N LEU A 71 -6.63 1.70 -3.43
CA LEU A 71 -6.26 0.32 -3.76
C LEU A 71 -7.04 -0.63 -2.85
N ASP A 72 -7.83 -1.50 -3.47
CA ASP A 72 -8.63 -2.50 -2.78
C ASP A 72 -8.00 -3.88 -2.96
N GLU A 73 -7.51 -4.46 -1.86
CA GLU A 73 -6.79 -5.73 -1.79
C GLU A 73 -5.73 -5.92 -2.89
N PRO A 74 -4.81 -4.95 -3.08
CA PRO A 74 -3.89 -5.01 -4.20
C PRO A 74 -2.90 -6.18 -4.12
N ALA A 75 -2.65 -6.73 -2.93
CA ALA A 75 -1.76 -7.87 -2.71
C ALA A 75 -2.47 -9.24 -2.79
N ALA A 76 -3.81 -9.28 -2.92
CA ALA A 76 -4.55 -10.52 -2.95
C ALA A 76 -4.07 -11.43 -4.09
N GLY A 77 -3.77 -12.70 -3.79
CA GLY A 77 -3.31 -13.69 -4.77
C GLY A 77 -1.85 -13.54 -5.24
N MET A 78 -1.09 -12.58 -4.71
CA MET A 78 0.32 -12.42 -5.00
C MET A 78 1.19 -13.36 -4.15
N ASN A 79 2.30 -13.80 -4.74
CA ASN A 79 3.34 -14.50 -3.98
C ASN A 79 4.17 -13.48 -3.17
N PRO A 80 5.00 -13.95 -2.19
CA PRO A 80 5.78 -13.05 -1.33
C PRO A 80 6.72 -12.10 -2.09
N SER A 81 7.32 -12.54 -3.20
CA SER A 81 8.22 -11.68 -3.99
C SER A 81 7.45 -10.60 -4.75
N GLU A 82 6.29 -10.90 -5.29
CA GLU A 82 5.40 -9.93 -5.93
C GLU A 82 4.89 -8.90 -4.93
N THR A 83 4.54 -9.32 -3.71
CA THR A 83 4.13 -8.41 -2.62
C THR A 83 5.23 -7.43 -2.25
N VAL A 84 6.50 -7.85 -2.22
CA VAL A 84 7.64 -6.94 -1.98
C VAL A 84 7.76 -5.89 -3.08
N VAL A 85 7.61 -6.29 -4.34
CA VAL A 85 7.64 -5.36 -5.50
C VAL A 85 6.48 -4.38 -5.45
N LEU A 86 5.27 -4.86 -5.16
CA LEU A 86 4.08 -4.01 -4.99
C LEU A 86 4.27 -2.99 -3.87
N ARG A 87 4.78 -3.42 -2.72
CA ARG A 87 5.08 -2.55 -1.59
C ARG A 87 6.03 -1.41 -1.98
N ALA A 88 7.15 -1.74 -2.62
CA ALA A 88 8.12 -0.75 -3.09
C ALA A 88 7.49 0.25 -4.09
N LEU A 89 6.58 -0.23 -4.96
CA LEU A 89 5.83 0.64 -5.87
C LEU A 89 4.91 1.60 -5.12
N ILE A 90 4.16 1.12 -4.12
CA ILE A 90 3.27 1.97 -3.32
C ILE A 90 4.07 3.02 -2.54
N GLU A 91 5.21 2.65 -1.95
CA GLU A 91 6.12 3.58 -1.27
C GLU A 91 6.63 4.67 -2.23
N LYS A 92 6.99 4.30 -3.47
CA LYS A 92 7.41 5.24 -4.51
C LYS A 92 6.29 6.22 -4.89
N ILE A 93 5.06 5.73 -5.08
CA ILE A 93 3.87 6.55 -5.39
C ILE A 93 3.62 7.57 -4.27
N ARG A 94 3.75 7.16 -3.00
CA ARG A 94 3.63 8.05 -1.84
C ARG A 94 4.74 9.10 -1.81
N ALA A 95 5.98 8.71 -2.10
CA ALA A 95 7.12 9.64 -2.15
C ALA A 95 6.94 10.70 -3.24
N ASP A 96 6.24 10.39 -4.33
CA ASP A 96 5.89 11.33 -5.39
C ASP A 96 4.69 12.25 -5.02
N GLY A 97 4.20 12.19 -3.77
CA GLY A 97 3.17 13.09 -3.22
C GLY A 97 1.73 12.65 -3.48
N ILE A 98 1.50 11.42 -3.92
CA ILE A 98 0.14 10.89 -4.09
C ILE A 98 -0.31 10.25 -2.78
N THR A 99 -1.46 10.67 -2.26
CA THR A 99 -2.07 10.01 -1.10
C THR A 99 -2.58 8.64 -1.50
N VAL A 100 -2.26 7.60 -0.71
CA VAL A 100 -2.73 6.24 -0.96
C VAL A 100 -3.71 5.81 0.13
N LEU A 101 -4.91 5.42 -0.26
CA LEU A 101 -5.87 4.70 0.57
C LEU A 101 -5.74 3.22 0.25
N LEU A 102 -5.28 2.44 1.23
CA LEU A 102 -5.10 1.00 1.11
C LEU A 102 -6.19 0.28 1.90
N ILE A 103 -6.94 -0.59 1.23
CA ILE A 103 -7.90 -1.50 1.86
C ILE A 103 -7.26 -2.89 1.81
N GLU A 104 -6.99 -3.47 2.96
CA GLU A 104 -6.29 -4.75 3.08
C GLU A 104 -6.71 -5.49 4.35
N HIS A 105 -6.59 -6.80 4.32
CA HIS A 105 -6.82 -7.67 5.46
C HIS A 105 -5.52 -8.32 5.99
N ASP A 106 -4.39 -8.17 5.28
CA ASP A 106 -3.06 -8.57 5.78
C ASP A 106 -2.53 -7.51 6.75
N MET A 107 -2.71 -7.78 8.06
CA MET A 107 -2.24 -6.91 9.12
C MET A 107 -0.74 -6.63 9.05
N LYS A 108 0.10 -7.59 8.60
CA LYS A 108 1.55 -7.37 8.49
C LYS A 108 1.86 -6.34 7.42
N LEU A 109 1.16 -6.41 6.27
CA LEU A 109 1.31 -5.45 5.20
C LEU A 109 0.89 -4.06 5.68
N VAL A 110 -0.31 -3.93 6.25
CA VAL A 110 -0.87 -2.67 6.73
C VAL A 110 0.02 -2.00 7.78
N MET A 111 0.43 -2.75 8.82
CA MET A 111 1.22 -2.21 9.93
C MET A 111 2.62 -1.74 9.51
N ASN A 112 3.16 -2.28 8.42
CA ASN A 112 4.48 -1.90 7.92
C ASN A 112 4.46 -0.79 6.86
N MET A 113 3.29 -0.44 6.31
CA MET A 113 3.19 0.50 5.18
C MET A 113 2.41 1.77 5.49
N CYS A 114 1.43 1.70 6.39
CA CYS A 114 0.48 2.78 6.60
C CYS A 114 0.96 3.76 7.67
N ASP A 115 0.72 5.06 7.46
CA ASP A 115 0.95 6.10 8.48
C ASP A 115 -0.18 6.13 9.50
N ARG A 116 -1.40 5.79 9.07
CA ARG A 116 -2.61 5.69 9.89
C ARG A 116 -3.40 4.46 9.49
N VAL A 117 -4.03 3.82 10.46
CA VAL A 117 -4.85 2.62 10.26
C VAL A 117 -6.24 2.87 10.83
N LEU A 118 -7.25 2.55 10.03
CA LEU A 118 -8.64 2.49 10.43
C LEU A 118 -9.09 1.03 10.35
N VAL A 119 -9.50 0.46 11.48
CA VAL A 119 -10.03 -0.90 11.52
C VAL A 119 -11.55 -0.85 11.54
N LEU A 120 -12.17 -1.60 10.64
CA LEU A 120 -13.62 -1.75 10.54
C LEU A 120 -14.01 -3.17 10.92
N GLU A 121 -15.08 -3.30 11.71
CA GLU A 121 -15.75 -4.55 12.01
C GLU A 121 -17.24 -4.37 11.76
N TYR A 122 -17.83 -5.21 10.91
CA TYR A 122 -19.23 -5.11 10.48
C TYR A 122 -19.66 -3.69 10.05
N GLY A 123 -18.77 -2.96 9.37
CA GLY A 123 -19.01 -1.60 8.89
C GLY A 123 -18.93 -0.51 9.97
N GLN A 124 -18.58 -0.84 11.20
CA GLN A 124 -18.36 0.11 12.29
C GLN A 124 -16.86 0.31 12.54
N VAL A 125 -16.48 1.52 12.97
CA VAL A 125 -15.10 1.80 13.33
C VAL A 125 -14.77 1.12 14.66
N LEU A 126 -13.87 0.15 14.62
CA LEU A 126 -13.37 -0.57 15.78
C LEU A 126 -12.20 0.18 16.42
N SER A 127 -11.25 0.63 15.61
CA SER A 127 -10.06 1.36 16.07
C SER A 127 -9.55 2.30 14.98
N TYR A 128 -8.89 3.41 15.40
CA TYR A 128 -8.23 4.36 14.50
C TYR A 128 -7.02 4.97 15.20
N GLY A 129 -5.86 4.93 14.55
CA GLY A 129 -4.64 5.49 15.13
C GLY A 129 -3.38 5.19 14.34
N LEU A 130 -2.24 5.31 15.01
CA LEU A 130 -0.96 4.85 14.48
C LEU A 130 -0.93 3.31 14.43
N PRO A 131 -0.17 2.70 13.50
CA PRO A 131 -0.06 1.25 13.43
C PRO A 131 0.26 0.57 14.77
N GLN A 132 1.20 1.14 15.53
CA GLN A 132 1.61 0.60 16.84
C GLN A 132 0.51 0.69 17.90
N GLU A 133 -0.36 1.70 17.85
CA GLU A 133 -1.50 1.86 18.75
C GLU A 133 -2.58 0.84 18.41
N VAL A 134 -2.94 0.75 17.13
CA VAL A 134 -3.97 -0.16 16.62
C VAL A 134 -3.57 -1.63 16.83
N GLN A 135 -2.30 -1.97 16.64
CA GLN A 135 -1.79 -3.33 16.86
C GLN A 135 -1.94 -3.79 18.33
N ARG A 136 -1.94 -2.86 19.29
CA ARG A 136 -2.07 -3.14 20.73
C ARG A 136 -3.48 -3.00 21.24
N ASP A 137 -4.43 -2.57 20.41
CA ASP A 137 -5.83 -2.44 20.83
C ASP A 137 -6.42 -3.85 21.08
N PRO A 138 -6.87 -4.17 22.33
CA PRO A 138 -7.40 -5.49 22.64
C PRO A 138 -8.59 -5.88 21.77
N ARG A 139 -9.40 -4.93 21.32
CA ARG A 139 -10.55 -5.16 20.44
C ARG A 139 -10.09 -5.63 19.05
N VAL A 140 -9.01 -5.03 18.53
CA VAL A 140 -8.42 -5.44 17.26
C VAL A 140 -7.81 -6.83 17.35
N ILE A 141 -7.09 -7.10 18.47
CA ILE A 141 -6.50 -8.41 18.74
C ILE A 141 -7.60 -9.48 18.81
N GLU A 142 -8.68 -9.21 19.54
CA GLU A 142 -9.82 -10.13 19.65
C GLU A 142 -10.50 -10.41 18.31
N ALA A 143 -10.71 -9.38 17.48
CA ALA A 143 -11.34 -9.49 16.17
C ALA A 143 -10.52 -10.31 15.16
N TYR A 144 -9.19 -10.22 15.20
CA TYR A 144 -8.31 -10.89 14.24
C TYR A 144 -7.70 -12.20 14.73
N LEU A 145 -7.44 -12.37 16.04
CA LEU A 145 -6.80 -13.56 16.62
C LEU A 145 -7.77 -14.45 17.40
N GLY A 146 -9.02 -13.99 17.61
CA GLY A 146 -10.04 -14.69 18.39
C GLY A 146 -9.95 -14.41 19.90
N LYS A 147 -11.07 -14.70 20.60
CA LYS A 147 -11.29 -14.32 22.00
C LYS A 147 -10.26 -14.85 23.02
N GLY A 148 -9.50 -15.89 22.70
CA GLY A 148 -8.48 -16.46 23.59
C GLY A 148 -7.15 -15.70 23.55
N ALA A 149 -6.72 -15.23 22.39
CA ALA A 149 -5.40 -14.64 22.20
C ALA A 149 -5.26 -13.23 22.85
N ALA A 150 -6.36 -12.49 22.94
CA ALA A 150 -6.36 -11.19 23.62
C ALA A 150 -6.13 -11.31 25.14
N GLN A 151 -6.65 -12.38 25.75
CA GLN A 151 -6.46 -12.65 27.19
C GLN A 151 -5.05 -13.12 27.49
N ASP A 152 -4.47 -13.96 26.63
CA ASP A 152 -3.10 -14.45 26.79
C ASP A 152 -2.06 -13.33 26.67
N LEU A 153 -2.26 -12.38 25.74
CA LEU A 153 -1.40 -11.20 25.59
C LEU A 153 -1.53 -10.22 26.76
N ALA A 154 -2.74 -10.02 27.28
CA ALA A 154 -2.95 -9.19 28.46
C ALA A 154 -2.29 -9.77 29.71
N GLN A 155 -2.34 -11.10 29.92
CA GLN A 155 -1.68 -11.79 31.00
C GLN A 155 -0.15 -11.78 30.89
N GLN A 156 0.39 -11.83 29.68
CA GLN A 156 1.84 -11.72 29.44
C GLN A 156 2.36 -10.28 29.68
N ALA A 157 1.55 -9.25 29.41
CA ALA A 157 1.91 -7.87 29.69
C ALA A 157 1.94 -7.58 31.21
N ASP A 158 1.01 -8.16 31.98
CA ASP A 158 0.97 -8.03 33.44
C ASP A 158 2.04 -8.87 34.17
N SER A 159 2.56 -9.91 33.52
CA SER A 159 3.58 -10.80 34.10
C SER A 159 5.02 -10.40 33.78
N ALA A 160 5.25 -9.34 33.02
CA ALA A 160 6.60 -8.81 32.80
C ALA A 160 7.17 -8.24 34.10
N PRO A 161 8.30 -8.76 34.64
CA PRO A 161 8.86 -8.27 35.89
C PRO A 161 9.26 -6.80 35.74
N ASN A 162 8.69 -5.97 36.62
CA ASN A 162 9.03 -4.56 36.79
C ASN A 162 10.46 -4.42 37.33
N ASN A 163 11.46 -4.52 36.46
CA ASN A 163 12.88 -4.47 36.83
C ASN A 163 13.42 -3.04 36.76
N LEU A 164 12.68 -2.10 37.33
CA LEU A 164 13.10 -0.72 37.51
C LEU A 164 12.95 -0.33 39.01
N SER A 165 13.80 -0.92 39.87
CA SER A 165 14.12 -0.29 41.18
C SER A 165 15.25 -1.05 41.87
N ASN A 166 16.51 -0.66 41.65
CA ASN A 166 17.44 -0.43 42.74
C ASN A 166 18.71 0.31 42.30
N PRO A 167 18.81 1.63 42.45
CA PRO A 167 20.07 2.32 42.48
C PRO A 167 20.47 2.55 43.93
N SER A 168 20.94 1.53 44.62
CA SER A 168 21.52 1.72 45.97
C SER A 168 22.41 0.54 46.37
N ALA A 169 23.65 0.54 45.90
CA ALA A 169 24.77 -0.12 46.58
C ALA A 169 26.09 0.21 45.88
N ALA A 170 26.54 1.42 45.96
CA ALA A 170 27.94 1.77 45.65
C ALA A 170 28.35 2.95 46.56
N GLU A 171 28.45 2.68 47.87
CA GLU A 171 29.23 3.51 48.76
C GLU A 171 29.64 2.66 49.97
N SER A 172 30.90 2.28 49.95
CA SER A 172 31.76 1.97 51.09
C SER A 172 32.83 0.93 50.73
N ALA A 173 34.00 1.39 50.38
CA ALA A 173 35.26 0.85 50.79
C ALA A 173 36.45 1.67 50.18
N GLN A 174 36.90 2.63 50.94
CA GLN A 174 38.33 2.96 51.04
C GLN A 174 38.83 2.35 52.38
N PRO A 175 40.10 2.04 52.55
CA PRO A 175 41.23 2.98 52.36
C PRO A 175 42.24 2.53 51.29
#